data_3d3c6ffde0c538dd117f8b5d83ea6912
#
_entry.id   3d3c6ffde0c538dd117f8b5d83ea6912
#
_cell.length_a   1.000
_cell.length_b   1.000
_cell.length_c   1.000
_cell.angle_alpha   90.00
_cell.angle_beta   90.00
_cell.angle_gamma   90.00
#
_symmetry.space_group_name_H-M   'P 1'
#
loop_
_entity.id
_entity.type
_entity.pdbx_description
1 polymer ?
#
loop_
_entity_poly.entity_id
_entity_poly.type
_entity_poly.pdbx_seq_one_letter_code
_entity_poly.pdbx_strand_id
1 'polypeptide(L)'
;MAERYKTEEGWRCEKKTSNHRRAHWWDYQNPATLLLTLVTTDRLPLFGHLQGEKIVHTALGQRIAEEIEHIPTYKNASAIEIYSYVVMPDHVHILLHIHERLPKHIGQYIGWFKRQCTLIYQQLTTSPVLGANSPSSMLSSSTGPVLGANSPSPMPSSPTSPVLGVNSPSPTPSAPTGPVLSANSPSPTPSAPTSPVLGANSPSGKVLPFAPEYHDRILTRKGQLANMKRYIQDNPRRLALKRANKELFKIHQNISLNHLPCTTLGNMFLADYPIKQVIQCSRRLTQEQIDMQKAQCLADASEGVVHITGAISEGEKQIAQALRENGYPLIVILHEGFPQPNDPHYRYFKPQGVYFEACAAGKLLLIEPDKELLEREDIVALTEAKVGHIPHESQRYRFVAMNMIADEIARRINPEHETD
;
A
#
# COMPACT_ATOMS: atom_id res chain seq x y z
N MET A 1 18.23 -24.84 2.16
CA MET A 1 19.00 -25.24 0.96
C MET A 1 18.19 -26.32 0.26
N ALA A 2 18.05 -26.28 -1.06
CA ALA A 2 17.36 -27.36 -1.79
C ALA A 2 18.23 -28.60 -1.75
N GLU A 3 17.68 -29.71 -1.32
CA GLU A 3 18.40 -30.98 -1.28
C GLU A 3 18.70 -31.46 -2.71
N ARG A 4 19.94 -31.94 -2.90
CA ARG A 4 20.35 -32.56 -4.16
C ARG A 4 20.19 -34.07 -4.05
N TYR A 5 19.52 -34.69 -4.99
CA TYR A 5 19.40 -36.13 -5.09
C TYR A 5 19.95 -36.63 -6.43
N LYS A 6 20.47 -37.86 -6.43
CA LYS A 6 21.08 -38.48 -7.60
C LYS A 6 20.05 -39.37 -8.30
N THR A 7 19.79 -39.14 -9.57
CA THR A 7 18.99 -40.01 -10.44
C THR A 7 19.93 -40.75 -11.40
N GLU A 8 19.42 -41.76 -12.10
CA GLU A 8 20.19 -42.47 -13.13
C GLU A 8 20.71 -41.55 -14.24
N GLU A 9 20.04 -40.41 -14.48
CA GLU A 9 20.40 -39.43 -15.48
C GLU A 9 21.33 -38.32 -14.93
N GLY A 10 21.75 -38.36 -13.66
CA GLY A 10 22.63 -37.40 -13.01
C GLY A 10 22.06 -36.72 -11.78
N TRP A 11 22.81 -35.74 -11.25
CA TRP A 11 22.40 -34.96 -10.08
C TRP A 11 21.27 -34.02 -10.40
N ARG A 12 20.12 -34.15 -9.69
CA ARG A 12 19.02 -33.20 -9.74
C ARG A 12 18.84 -32.51 -8.38
N CYS A 13 18.50 -31.25 -8.41
CA CYS A 13 18.00 -30.57 -7.23
C CYS A 13 16.49 -30.75 -7.20
N GLU A 14 15.90 -30.96 -6.02
CA GLU A 14 14.48 -30.71 -5.87
C GLU A 14 14.19 -29.35 -6.47
N LYS A 15 13.37 -29.33 -7.52
CA LYS A 15 12.79 -28.07 -7.96
C LYS A 15 12.01 -27.57 -6.73
N LYS A 16 12.50 -26.50 -6.08
CA LYS A 16 11.64 -25.74 -5.18
C LYS A 16 10.39 -25.48 -5.99
N THR A 17 9.30 -26.16 -5.64
CA THR A 17 7.97 -25.85 -6.14
C THR A 17 7.82 -24.38 -5.88
N SER A 18 7.88 -23.59 -6.95
CA SER A 18 7.78 -22.13 -6.84
C SER A 18 6.46 -21.91 -6.11
N ASN A 19 6.52 -21.31 -4.92
CA ASN A 19 5.37 -21.12 -4.05
C ASN A 19 4.23 -20.55 -4.88
N HIS A 20 3.35 -21.36 -5.43
CA HIS A 20 2.05 -21.09 -6.11
C HIS A 20 1.85 -19.65 -6.67
N ARG A 21 2.87 -19.03 -7.19
CA ARG A 21 2.84 -17.65 -7.71
C ARG A 21 2.18 -17.56 -9.07
N ARG A 22 2.00 -18.71 -9.74
CA ARG A 22 1.34 -18.83 -11.05
C ARG A 22 0.13 -19.73 -10.97
N ALA A 23 -0.90 -19.39 -11.74
CA ALA A 23 -2.10 -20.19 -11.84
C ALA A 23 -1.80 -21.49 -12.62
N HIS A 24 -1.75 -22.64 -11.93
CA HIS A 24 -1.49 -23.95 -12.55
C HIS A 24 -2.56 -24.36 -13.57
N TRP A 25 -3.75 -23.82 -13.44
CA TRP A 25 -4.90 -24.09 -14.29
C TRP A 25 -4.94 -23.23 -15.56
N TRP A 26 -4.00 -22.29 -15.75
CA TRP A 26 -3.98 -21.36 -16.87
C TRP A 26 -2.81 -21.62 -17.81
N ASP A 27 -3.11 -21.72 -19.12
CA ASP A 27 -2.08 -21.75 -20.15
C ASP A 27 -1.70 -20.30 -20.53
N TYR A 28 -0.52 -19.89 -20.13
CA TYR A 28 0.02 -18.54 -20.32
C TYR A 28 0.43 -18.21 -21.78
N GLN A 29 0.08 -19.04 -22.72
CA GLN A 29 0.10 -18.73 -24.15
C GLN A 29 -1.25 -18.18 -24.63
N ASN A 30 -2.32 -18.43 -23.89
CA ASN A 30 -3.68 -18.05 -24.31
C ASN A 30 -3.93 -16.54 -24.13
N PRO A 31 -4.88 -15.98 -24.92
CA PRO A 31 -5.35 -14.61 -24.75
C PRO A 31 -5.76 -14.32 -23.32
N ALA A 32 -5.21 -13.26 -22.75
CA ALA A 32 -5.51 -12.83 -21.38
C ALA A 32 -5.02 -11.42 -21.11
N THR A 33 -5.63 -10.76 -20.13
CA THR A 33 -5.05 -9.55 -19.53
C THR A 33 -4.31 -9.92 -18.26
N LEU A 34 -3.05 -9.53 -18.17
CA LEU A 34 -2.14 -9.87 -17.08
C LEU A 34 -1.59 -8.62 -16.42
N LEU A 35 -1.60 -8.58 -15.09
CA LEU A 35 -0.80 -7.65 -14.30
C LEU A 35 0.47 -8.36 -13.84
N LEU A 36 1.61 -7.92 -14.30
CA LEU A 36 2.92 -8.43 -13.92
C LEU A 36 3.58 -7.49 -12.91
N THR A 37 4.28 -8.05 -11.93
CA THR A 37 5.08 -7.31 -10.95
C THR A 37 6.48 -7.90 -10.91
N LEU A 38 7.46 -7.13 -11.34
CA LEU A 38 8.88 -7.49 -11.31
C LEU A 38 9.56 -6.63 -10.25
N VAL A 39 10.25 -7.27 -9.32
CA VAL A 39 10.95 -6.59 -8.23
C VAL A 39 12.45 -6.57 -8.49
N THR A 40 13.13 -5.52 -8.01
CA THR A 40 14.59 -5.48 -8.02
C THR A 40 15.16 -6.53 -7.08
N THR A 41 16.39 -6.95 -7.33
CA THR A 41 17.14 -7.80 -6.39
C THR A 41 17.24 -7.07 -5.05
N ASP A 42 16.92 -7.79 -3.97
CA ASP A 42 16.93 -7.27 -2.59
C ASP A 42 16.10 -5.99 -2.37
N ARG A 43 15.13 -5.71 -3.24
CA ARG A 43 14.30 -4.48 -3.16
C ARG A 43 15.10 -3.19 -3.19
N LEU A 44 16.27 -3.19 -3.82
CA LEU A 44 17.09 -1.99 -3.98
C LEU A 44 16.37 -0.94 -4.84
N PRO A 45 16.37 0.33 -4.46
CA PRO A 45 15.69 1.40 -5.20
C PRO A 45 16.51 1.87 -6.42
N LEU A 46 16.71 0.98 -7.40
CA LEU A 46 17.57 1.21 -8.56
C LEU A 46 16.96 2.13 -9.62
N PHE A 47 15.61 2.20 -9.69
CA PHE A 47 14.92 2.83 -10.82
C PHE A 47 14.55 4.28 -10.56
N GLY A 48 14.68 4.79 -9.33
CA GLY A 48 14.31 6.15 -9.00
C GLY A 48 14.11 6.39 -7.52
N HIS A 49 13.61 7.56 -7.21
CA HIS A 49 13.20 7.94 -5.86
C HIS A 49 11.87 8.70 -5.88
N LEU A 50 11.19 8.70 -4.75
CA LEU A 50 9.95 9.43 -4.58
C LEU A 50 10.25 10.90 -4.27
N GLN A 51 9.64 11.81 -5.04
CA GLN A 51 9.65 13.25 -4.78
C GLN A 51 8.19 13.75 -4.78
N GLY A 52 7.70 14.13 -3.61
CA GLY A 52 6.27 14.37 -3.43
C GLY A 52 5.47 13.09 -3.73
N GLU A 53 4.52 13.18 -4.63
CA GLU A 53 3.68 12.05 -5.09
C GLU A 53 4.15 11.47 -6.45
N LYS A 54 5.34 11.82 -6.92
CA LYS A 54 5.88 11.39 -8.22
C LYS A 54 7.18 10.64 -8.04
N ILE A 55 7.49 9.75 -8.99
CA ILE A 55 8.78 9.09 -9.06
C ILE A 55 9.69 9.89 -10.01
N VAL A 56 10.83 10.30 -9.50
CA VAL A 56 11.94 10.80 -10.31
C VAL A 56 12.82 9.61 -10.66
N HIS A 57 12.85 9.27 -11.94
CA HIS A 57 13.58 8.10 -12.43
C HIS A 57 15.08 8.37 -12.54
N THR A 58 15.87 7.34 -12.24
CA THR A 58 17.29 7.28 -12.64
C THR A 58 17.39 7.05 -14.14
N ALA A 59 18.58 7.21 -14.71
CA ALA A 59 18.84 6.83 -16.12
C ALA A 59 18.42 5.37 -16.39
N LEU A 60 18.66 4.46 -15.43
CA LEU A 60 18.19 3.08 -15.52
C LEU A 60 16.68 3.00 -15.54
N GLY A 61 15.99 3.71 -14.63
CA GLY A 61 14.53 3.71 -14.56
C GLY A 61 13.88 4.23 -15.84
N GLN A 62 14.44 5.26 -16.47
CA GLN A 62 13.99 5.78 -17.77
C GLN A 62 14.14 4.73 -18.88
N ARG A 63 15.32 4.12 -18.99
CA ARG A 63 15.58 3.07 -19.99
C ARG A 63 14.73 1.82 -19.78
N ILE A 64 14.39 1.49 -18.53
CA ILE A 64 13.44 0.40 -18.20
C ILE A 64 12.02 0.75 -18.69
N ALA A 65 11.58 2.00 -18.54
CA ALA A 65 10.30 2.45 -19.05
C ALA A 65 10.20 2.32 -20.57
N GLU A 66 11.23 2.77 -21.29
CA GLU A 66 11.36 2.62 -22.73
C GLU A 66 11.33 1.14 -23.15
N GLU A 67 12.05 0.29 -22.44
CA GLU A 67 12.14 -1.15 -22.76
C GLU A 67 10.80 -1.88 -22.50
N ILE A 68 9.97 -1.42 -21.56
CA ILE A 68 8.61 -1.95 -21.37
C ILE A 68 7.77 -1.70 -22.64
N GLU A 69 7.88 -0.51 -23.23
CA GLU A 69 7.16 -0.14 -24.46
C GLU A 69 7.65 -0.94 -25.66
N HIS A 70 8.90 -1.43 -25.63
CA HIS A 70 9.48 -2.27 -26.68
C HIS A 70 9.04 -3.75 -26.61
N ILE A 71 8.42 -4.23 -25.53
CA ILE A 71 8.00 -5.64 -25.40
C ILE A 71 7.20 -6.14 -26.61
N PRO A 72 6.21 -5.38 -27.16
CA PRO A 72 5.44 -5.83 -28.33
C PRO A 72 6.28 -6.01 -29.61
N THR A 73 7.46 -5.38 -29.69
CA THR A 73 8.35 -5.46 -30.87
C THR A 73 9.29 -6.68 -30.82
N TYR A 74 9.31 -7.43 -29.73
CA TYR A 74 10.11 -8.65 -29.64
C TYR A 74 9.66 -9.69 -30.66
N LYS A 75 10.57 -10.55 -31.06
CA LYS A 75 10.24 -11.63 -32.02
C LYS A 75 9.01 -12.43 -31.56
N ASN A 76 7.98 -12.46 -32.38
CA ASN A 76 6.71 -13.16 -32.13
C ASN A 76 5.92 -12.59 -30.94
N ALA A 77 6.08 -11.33 -30.60
CA ALA A 77 5.36 -10.65 -29.50
C ALA A 77 4.26 -9.69 -29.99
N SER A 78 3.99 -9.62 -31.28
CA SER A 78 3.01 -8.69 -31.88
C SER A 78 1.59 -8.81 -31.33
N ALA A 79 1.23 -9.98 -30.76
CA ALA A 79 -0.04 -10.17 -30.08
C ALA A 79 -0.06 -9.61 -28.62
N ILE A 80 1.03 -9.05 -28.14
CA ILE A 80 1.13 -8.45 -26.80
C ILE A 80 0.91 -6.93 -26.93
N GLU A 81 -0.01 -6.39 -26.16
CA GLU A 81 -0.25 -4.94 -26.04
C GLU A 81 0.00 -4.49 -24.61
N ILE A 82 0.71 -3.39 -24.42
CA ILE A 82 0.93 -2.79 -23.10
C ILE A 82 -0.19 -1.79 -22.81
N TYR A 83 -1.05 -2.10 -21.87
CA TYR A 83 -2.17 -1.24 -21.48
C TYR A 83 -1.79 -0.12 -20.51
N SER A 84 -0.87 -0.38 -19.61
CA SER A 84 -0.38 0.58 -18.61
C SER A 84 0.80 0.00 -17.88
N TYR A 85 1.70 0.84 -17.41
CA TYR A 85 2.79 0.43 -16.53
C TYR A 85 3.17 1.54 -15.56
N VAL A 86 3.93 1.20 -14.53
CA VAL A 86 4.60 2.15 -13.64
C VAL A 86 5.96 1.59 -13.22
N VAL A 87 6.97 2.43 -13.31
CA VAL A 87 8.32 2.14 -12.80
C VAL A 87 8.43 2.78 -11.43
N MET A 88 8.42 1.93 -10.39
CA MET A 88 8.59 2.33 -9.00
C MET A 88 10.07 2.23 -8.63
N PRO A 89 10.53 2.79 -7.50
CA PRO A 89 11.95 2.76 -7.15
C PRO A 89 12.58 1.37 -7.14
N ASP A 90 11.85 0.36 -6.67
CA ASP A 90 12.33 -1.00 -6.41
C ASP A 90 11.55 -2.10 -7.15
N HIS A 91 10.63 -1.73 -8.03
CA HIS A 91 9.83 -2.67 -8.81
C HIS A 91 9.14 -2.01 -9.99
N VAL A 92 8.62 -2.81 -10.90
CA VAL A 92 7.74 -2.35 -11.98
C VAL A 92 6.42 -3.13 -11.96
N HIS A 93 5.33 -2.45 -12.28
CA HIS A 93 4.07 -3.07 -12.63
C HIS A 93 3.82 -2.89 -14.12
N ILE A 94 3.47 -3.96 -14.81
CA ILE A 94 3.15 -3.95 -16.24
C ILE A 94 1.78 -4.60 -16.41
N LEU A 95 0.82 -3.86 -16.93
CA LEU A 95 -0.49 -4.35 -17.32
C LEU A 95 -0.50 -4.54 -18.82
N LEU A 96 -0.53 -5.79 -19.25
CA LEU A 96 -0.50 -6.14 -20.67
C LEU A 96 -1.70 -7.02 -21.04
N HIS A 97 -2.01 -7.03 -22.33
CA HIS A 97 -3.02 -7.90 -22.93
C HIS A 97 -2.40 -8.75 -24.03
N ILE A 98 -2.78 -9.99 -24.08
CA ILE A 98 -2.43 -10.95 -25.12
C ILE A 98 -3.69 -11.14 -25.98
N HIS A 99 -3.68 -10.65 -27.22
CA HIS A 99 -4.83 -10.69 -28.12
C HIS A 99 -5.07 -12.06 -28.73
N GLU A 100 -3.98 -12.74 -29.10
CA GLU A 100 -4.01 -14.06 -29.75
C GLU A 100 -3.04 -15.02 -29.06
N ARG A 101 -3.19 -16.31 -29.34
CA ARG A 101 -2.32 -17.32 -28.76
C ARG A 101 -0.85 -17.07 -29.14
N LEU A 102 -0.03 -16.88 -28.12
CA LEU A 102 1.39 -16.68 -28.31
C LEU A 102 2.09 -17.99 -28.74
N PRO A 103 3.07 -17.92 -29.63
CA PRO A 103 3.90 -19.07 -29.99
C PRO A 103 4.71 -19.64 -28.80
N LYS A 104 4.95 -18.84 -27.79
CA LYS A 104 5.72 -19.17 -26.60
C LYS A 104 5.04 -18.65 -25.34
N HIS A 105 5.30 -19.33 -24.22
CA HIS A 105 4.81 -18.92 -22.90
C HIS A 105 5.27 -17.48 -22.58
N ILE A 106 4.37 -16.64 -22.02
CA ILE A 106 4.66 -15.24 -21.67
C ILE A 106 5.95 -15.07 -20.86
N GLY A 107 6.28 -16.05 -20.02
CA GLY A 107 7.52 -16.04 -19.24
C GLY A 107 8.80 -15.96 -20.06
N GLN A 108 8.80 -16.39 -21.33
CA GLN A 108 9.96 -16.23 -22.21
C GLN A 108 10.14 -14.78 -22.66
N TYR A 109 9.04 -14.08 -22.98
CA TYR A 109 9.07 -12.65 -23.34
C TYR A 109 9.52 -11.81 -22.15
N ILE A 110 9.06 -12.12 -20.96
CA ILE A 110 9.52 -11.48 -19.72
C ILE A 110 10.99 -11.83 -19.42
N GLY A 111 11.44 -13.02 -19.74
CA GLY A 111 12.85 -13.40 -19.67
C GLY A 111 13.73 -12.57 -20.62
N TRP A 112 13.27 -12.32 -21.84
CA TRP A 112 13.96 -11.44 -22.79
C TRP A 112 13.98 -9.99 -22.32
N PHE A 113 12.86 -9.47 -21.85
CA PHE A 113 12.79 -8.15 -21.21
C PHE A 113 13.81 -8.02 -20.06
N LYS A 114 13.84 -8.96 -19.12
CA LYS A 114 14.82 -8.94 -18.01
C LYS A 114 16.26 -8.97 -18.51
N ARG A 115 16.52 -9.72 -19.59
CA ARG A 115 17.87 -9.77 -20.20
C ARG A 115 18.25 -8.42 -20.79
N GLN A 116 17.35 -7.75 -21.52
CA GLN A 116 17.61 -6.41 -22.06
C GLN A 116 17.86 -5.41 -20.92
N CYS A 117 17.03 -5.42 -19.87
CA CYS A 117 17.26 -4.59 -18.69
C CYS A 117 18.62 -4.85 -18.02
N THR A 118 19.10 -6.10 -18.02
CA THR A 118 20.44 -6.44 -17.51
C THR A 118 21.55 -5.85 -18.39
N LEU A 119 21.41 -5.89 -19.72
CA LEU A 119 22.36 -5.27 -20.64
C LEU A 119 22.38 -3.75 -20.46
N ILE A 120 21.22 -3.10 -20.36
CA ILE A 120 21.08 -1.67 -20.07
C ILE A 120 21.80 -1.32 -18.75
N TYR A 121 21.54 -2.08 -17.70
CA TYR A 121 22.19 -1.87 -16.39
C TYR A 121 23.73 -1.99 -16.50
N GLN A 122 24.22 -3.01 -17.19
CA GLN A 122 25.66 -3.19 -17.43
C GLN A 122 26.26 -2.02 -18.21
N GLN A 123 25.61 -1.56 -19.28
CA GLN A 123 26.05 -0.40 -20.06
C GLN A 123 26.19 0.85 -19.20
N LEU A 124 25.18 1.13 -18.35
CA LEU A 124 25.19 2.31 -17.49
C LEU A 124 26.20 2.22 -16.33
N THR A 125 26.55 1.01 -15.89
CA THR A 125 27.52 0.81 -14.80
C THR A 125 28.95 0.64 -15.28
N THR A 126 29.15 0.24 -16.55
CA THR A 126 30.48 -0.02 -17.11
C THR A 126 31.03 1.18 -17.89
N SER A 127 30.16 2.13 -18.29
CA SER A 127 30.63 3.36 -18.94
C SER A 127 31.43 4.19 -17.93
N PRO A 128 32.76 4.45 -18.18
CA PRO A 128 33.51 5.35 -17.31
C PRO A 128 32.86 6.73 -17.37
N VAL A 129 32.66 7.35 -16.22
CA VAL A 129 32.26 8.76 -16.10
C VAL A 129 33.35 9.58 -16.75
N LEU A 130 33.20 9.91 -18.01
CA LEU A 130 34.04 10.93 -18.69
C LEU A 130 33.59 12.28 -18.14
N GLY A 131 34.47 12.85 -17.32
CA GLY A 131 34.50 14.30 -17.07
C GLY A 131 33.72 14.77 -15.82
N ALA A 132 34.28 14.53 -14.66
CA ALA A 132 34.22 15.54 -13.60
C ALA A 132 35.19 16.66 -14.01
N ASN A 133 34.74 17.63 -14.81
CA ASN A 133 35.46 18.86 -14.99
C ASN A 133 35.33 19.69 -13.69
N SER A 134 36.40 19.67 -12.91
CA SER A 134 36.68 20.68 -11.91
C SER A 134 36.71 22.05 -12.58
N PRO A 135 36.06 23.08 -12.04
CA PRO A 135 36.33 24.43 -12.53
C PRO A 135 37.66 24.88 -11.98
N SER A 136 38.65 24.79 -12.89
CA SER A 136 39.95 25.45 -12.68
C SER A 136 39.77 26.95 -12.87
N SER A 137 40.14 27.70 -11.85
CA SER A 137 40.27 29.16 -11.83
C SER A 137 41.13 29.67 -12.96
N MET A 138 40.60 30.55 -13.81
CA MET A 138 41.41 31.56 -14.52
C MET A 138 40.66 32.89 -14.52
N LEU A 139 41.15 33.78 -13.72
CA LEU A 139 40.99 35.22 -13.89
C LEU A 139 41.61 35.65 -15.22
N SER A 140 40.85 36.36 -16.04
CA SER A 140 41.45 37.48 -16.82
C SER A 140 40.36 38.44 -17.29
N SER A 141 40.57 39.64 -16.93
CA SER A 141 39.90 40.88 -17.25
C SER A 141 39.92 41.21 -18.74
N SER A 142 38.83 41.77 -19.27
CA SER A 142 38.90 42.85 -20.23
C SER A 142 37.59 43.62 -20.37
N THR A 143 37.72 44.87 -20.32
CA THR A 143 36.92 46.07 -20.41
C THR A 143 36.01 46.18 -21.67
N GLY A 144 34.76 46.59 -21.45
CA GLY A 144 33.86 47.60 -22.04
C GLY A 144 33.44 47.52 -23.50
N PRO A 145 32.54 48.36 -24.03
CA PRO A 145 31.71 49.39 -23.32
C PRO A 145 30.18 49.31 -23.59
N VAL A 146 29.48 50.14 -22.86
CA VAL A 146 28.07 50.53 -22.81
C VAL A 146 27.48 51.07 -24.11
N LEU A 147 26.17 50.88 -24.32
CA LEU A 147 25.12 51.71 -24.97
C LEU A 147 23.86 50.83 -25.07
N GLY A 148 22.67 51.18 -24.73
CA GLY A 148 21.91 52.37 -24.38
C GLY A 148 20.43 52.03 -24.55
N ALA A 149 19.67 52.38 -23.54
CA ALA A 149 18.28 52.84 -23.49
C ALA A 149 17.20 52.30 -24.43
N ASN A 150 16.07 51.80 -23.88
CA ASN A 150 14.78 52.49 -23.82
C ASN A 150 13.64 51.58 -23.31
N SER A 151 12.97 52.02 -22.26
CA SER A 151 11.61 51.68 -21.87
C SER A 151 10.60 52.38 -22.79
N PRO A 152 9.28 52.13 -22.80
CA PRO A 152 8.41 52.06 -21.62
C PRO A 152 7.24 51.05 -21.66
N SER A 153 6.63 50.93 -20.50
CA SER A 153 5.34 50.29 -20.19
C SER A 153 4.12 50.92 -20.97
N PRO A 154 2.91 50.33 -20.96
CA PRO A 154 2.01 50.62 -19.84
C PRO A 154 1.09 49.43 -19.40
N MET A 155 0.66 49.57 -18.13
CA MET A 155 -0.51 48.89 -17.55
C MET A 155 -1.85 49.40 -18.16
N PRO A 156 -2.96 48.66 -17.97
CA PRO A 156 -4.08 49.23 -17.27
C PRO A 156 -4.73 48.31 -16.20
N SER A 157 -4.85 48.84 -15.00
CA SER A 157 -6.07 49.31 -14.29
C SER A 157 -7.15 48.29 -13.95
N SER A 158 -7.30 48.08 -12.65
CA SER A 158 -8.43 47.42 -11.95
C SER A 158 -9.75 48.18 -12.06
N PRO A 159 -10.87 47.56 -11.68
CA PRO A 159 -11.87 48.28 -10.91
C PRO A 159 -12.28 47.60 -9.59
N THR A 160 -12.30 48.42 -8.65
CA THR A 160 -12.99 48.73 -7.37
C THR A 160 -14.10 47.78 -6.87
N SER A 161 -14.04 47.58 -5.57
CA SER A 161 -14.98 47.00 -4.61
C SER A 161 -16.34 47.71 -4.50
N PRO A 162 -17.28 47.14 -3.71
CA PRO A 162 -17.56 47.80 -2.41
C PRO A 162 -17.64 46.89 -1.20
N VAL A 163 -17.28 47.54 -0.10
CA VAL A 163 -17.29 47.14 1.30
C VAL A 163 -18.70 47.21 1.86
N LEU A 164 -19.10 46.27 2.70
CA LEU A 164 -20.01 46.50 3.81
C LEU A 164 -19.56 45.65 5.02
N GLY A 165 -19.23 46.39 6.07
CA GLY A 165 -18.85 45.87 7.34
C GLY A 165 -20.03 45.50 8.24
N VAL A 166 -19.72 44.83 9.36
CA VAL A 166 -20.23 45.06 10.71
C VAL A 166 -19.49 44.15 11.70
N ASN A 167 -18.75 44.81 12.58
CA ASN A 167 -18.49 44.61 14.01
C ASN A 167 -18.25 43.26 14.69
N SER A 168 -17.08 43.20 15.31
CA SER A 168 -16.60 42.39 16.44
C SER A 168 -17.45 42.53 17.73
N PRO A 169 -17.19 41.78 18.82
CA PRO A 169 -15.88 41.62 19.45
C PRO A 169 -15.51 40.23 20.01
N SER A 170 -14.23 40.02 20.22
CA SER A 170 -13.61 38.95 21.00
C SER A 170 -13.88 39.00 22.48
N PRO A 171 -13.61 37.91 23.21
CA PRO A 171 -12.61 38.04 24.27
C PRO A 171 -11.55 36.92 24.27
N THR A 172 -10.35 37.33 24.54
CA THR A 172 -9.13 36.59 24.89
C THR A 172 -9.26 35.97 26.29
N PRO A 173 -8.70 34.81 26.54
CA PRO A 173 -8.13 34.50 27.83
C PRO A 173 -6.62 34.27 27.79
N SER A 174 -6.02 34.78 28.84
CA SER A 174 -4.61 34.92 29.18
C SER A 174 -3.84 33.61 29.28
N ALA A 175 -2.59 33.59 28.86
CA ALA A 175 -1.60 32.58 29.11
C ALA A 175 -1.02 32.65 30.52
N PRO A 176 -0.66 31.52 31.15
CA PRO A 176 0.25 31.53 32.28
C PRO A 176 1.70 31.33 31.82
N THR A 177 2.53 32.19 32.36
CA THR A 177 3.99 32.24 32.29
C THR A 177 4.63 31.05 33.00
N GLY A 178 5.51 30.32 32.32
CA GLY A 178 6.45 29.38 32.92
C GLY A 178 7.85 29.53 32.32
N PRO A 179 8.92 29.16 33.04
CA PRO A 179 10.24 29.80 32.89
C PRO A 179 11.07 29.27 31.71
N VAL A 180 11.82 30.22 31.15
CA VAL A 180 12.78 30.02 30.08
C VAL A 180 14.00 29.27 30.61
N LEU A 181 14.35 28.13 29.96
CA LEU A 181 15.69 27.56 30.06
C LEU A 181 16.33 27.58 28.66
N SER A 182 17.35 28.43 28.54
CA SER A 182 18.27 28.46 27.41
C SER A 182 19.08 27.20 27.34
N ALA A 183 19.09 26.53 26.16
CA ALA A 183 20.18 25.64 25.76
C ALA A 183 20.37 25.78 24.24
N ASN A 184 21.43 26.46 23.85
CA ASN A 184 21.97 26.46 22.51
C ASN A 184 22.50 25.07 22.16
N SER A 185 21.97 24.46 21.10
CA SER A 185 22.65 23.40 20.38
C SER A 185 22.48 23.63 18.88
N PRO A 186 23.56 23.59 18.11
CA PRO A 186 23.47 23.80 16.66
C PRO A 186 22.80 22.65 15.97
N SER A 187 21.84 22.96 15.11
CA SER A 187 21.20 21.99 14.22
C SER A 187 22.22 21.32 13.31
N PRO A 188 22.17 19.99 13.13
CA PRO A 188 23.00 19.34 12.14
C PRO A 188 22.45 19.67 10.73
N THR A 189 23.33 20.20 9.90
CA THR A 189 23.15 20.37 8.45
C THR A 189 22.76 19.03 7.84
N PRO A 190 21.75 18.93 6.98
CA PRO A 190 21.44 17.68 6.30
C PRO A 190 22.59 17.36 5.33
N SER A 191 23.32 16.30 5.63
CA SER A 191 24.33 15.72 4.74
C SER A 191 23.66 15.25 3.45
N ALA A 192 24.27 15.57 2.32
CA ALA A 192 23.87 15.08 1.01
C ALA A 192 23.75 13.56 1.02
N PRO A 193 22.78 12.96 0.29
CA PRO A 193 22.65 11.54 0.24
C PRO A 193 23.88 10.92 -0.43
N THR A 194 24.69 10.26 0.38
CA THR A 194 25.78 9.40 -0.08
C THR A 194 25.18 8.29 -0.95
N SER A 195 25.66 8.15 -2.15
CA SER A 195 25.31 7.02 -3.05
C SER A 195 25.48 5.71 -2.31
N PRO A 196 24.52 4.77 -2.41
CA PRO A 196 24.66 3.50 -1.73
C PRO A 196 25.83 2.72 -2.35
N VAL A 197 26.81 2.39 -1.49
CA VAL A 197 27.89 1.47 -1.81
C VAL A 197 27.26 0.09 -2.07
N LEU A 198 27.38 -0.38 -3.31
CA LEU A 198 26.96 -1.72 -3.71
C LEU A 198 27.78 -2.76 -2.99
N GLY A 199 27.19 -3.41 -1.97
CA GLY A 199 27.74 -4.60 -1.31
C GLY A 199 27.72 -5.79 -2.28
N ALA A 200 28.90 -6.18 -2.73
CA ALA A 200 29.10 -7.39 -3.51
C ALA A 200 28.92 -8.62 -2.62
N ASN A 201 27.87 -9.42 -2.86
CA ASN A 201 27.87 -10.84 -2.53
C ASN A 201 26.75 -11.57 -3.29
N SER A 202 27.02 -11.89 -4.56
CA SER A 202 26.34 -12.96 -5.29
C SER A 202 27.38 -13.95 -5.80
N PRO A 203 27.15 -15.27 -5.74
CA PRO A 203 28.15 -16.27 -6.09
C PRO A 203 28.53 -16.35 -7.58
N SER A 204 28.05 -15.46 -8.42
CA SER A 204 28.35 -15.43 -9.86
C SER A 204 28.67 -14.05 -10.42
N GLY A 205 29.10 -13.08 -9.66
CA GLY A 205 29.67 -11.82 -10.16
C GLY A 205 28.80 -10.94 -11.07
N LYS A 206 27.56 -11.32 -11.38
CA LYS A 206 26.63 -10.53 -12.22
C LYS A 206 25.52 -9.95 -11.35
N VAL A 207 25.59 -8.65 -11.12
CA VAL A 207 24.49 -7.91 -10.50
C VAL A 207 23.35 -7.86 -11.51
N LEU A 208 22.21 -8.44 -11.14
CA LEU A 208 20.98 -8.42 -11.93
C LEU A 208 20.05 -7.33 -11.40
N PRO A 209 19.49 -6.46 -12.25
CA PRO A 209 18.56 -5.42 -11.78
C PRO A 209 17.26 -5.99 -11.23
N PHE A 210 16.80 -7.15 -11.72
CA PHE A 210 15.59 -7.81 -11.26
C PHE A 210 15.87 -9.14 -10.57
N ALA A 211 15.08 -9.44 -9.54
CA ALA A 211 15.03 -10.78 -8.93
C ALA A 211 14.66 -11.85 -9.98
N PRO A 212 15.07 -13.11 -9.78
CA PRO A 212 14.84 -14.17 -10.75
C PRO A 212 13.37 -14.39 -11.10
N GLU A 213 12.48 -14.24 -10.13
CA GLU A 213 11.05 -14.46 -10.29
C GLU A 213 10.26 -13.16 -10.50
N TYR A 214 8.98 -13.30 -10.90
CA TYR A 214 8.02 -12.21 -10.96
C TYR A 214 6.64 -12.72 -10.53
N HIS A 215 5.77 -11.81 -10.11
CA HIS A 215 4.38 -12.11 -9.78
C HIS A 215 3.49 -11.76 -10.95
N ASP A 216 2.46 -12.57 -11.18
CA ASP A 216 1.44 -12.31 -12.16
C ASP A 216 0.03 -12.44 -11.55
N ARG A 217 -0.90 -11.74 -12.16
CA ARG A 217 -2.32 -11.84 -11.87
C ARG A 217 -3.10 -11.78 -13.18
N ILE A 218 -3.90 -12.82 -13.44
CA ILE A 218 -4.82 -12.88 -14.57
C ILE A 218 -6.08 -12.10 -14.19
N LEU A 219 -6.50 -11.17 -15.05
CA LEU A 219 -7.72 -10.40 -14.87
C LEU A 219 -8.88 -11.13 -15.54
N THR A 220 -9.78 -11.70 -14.73
CA THR A 220 -10.92 -12.50 -15.20
C THR A 220 -12.28 -11.87 -14.93
N ARG A 221 -12.34 -10.81 -14.09
CA ARG A 221 -13.61 -10.22 -13.63
C ARG A 221 -13.91 -8.91 -14.35
N LYS A 222 -15.18 -8.66 -14.65
CA LYS A 222 -15.68 -7.38 -15.21
C LYS A 222 -15.24 -6.20 -14.32
N GLY A 223 -14.78 -5.11 -14.92
CA GLY A 223 -14.31 -3.91 -14.22
C GLY A 223 -12.89 -4.00 -13.64
N GLN A 224 -12.29 -5.19 -13.60
CA GLN A 224 -10.95 -5.39 -13.01
C GLN A 224 -9.85 -4.66 -13.78
N LEU A 225 -9.98 -4.54 -15.10
CA LEU A 225 -9.04 -3.80 -15.95
C LEU A 225 -8.97 -2.32 -15.57
N ALA A 226 -10.14 -1.65 -15.46
CA ALA A 226 -10.19 -0.24 -15.07
C ALA A 226 -9.60 0.00 -13.68
N ASN A 227 -9.89 -0.90 -12.73
CA ASN A 227 -9.33 -0.83 -11.39
C ASN A 227 -7.81 -1.01 -11.38
N MET A 228 -7.26 -1.90 -12.21
CA MET A 228 -5.82 -2.11 -12.30
C MET A 228 -5.10 -0.94 -12.99
N LYS A 229 -5.69 -0.36 -14.03
CA LYS A 229 -5.15 0.89 -14.64
C LYS A 229 -5.05 2.01 -13.60
N ARG A 230 -6.14 2.23 -12.84
CA ARG A 230 -6.14 3.23 -11.75
C ARG A 230 -5.11 2.91 -10.67
N TYR A 231 -5.01 1.65 -10.26
CA TYR A 231 -4.02 1.21 -9.27
C TYR A 231 -2.58 1.50 -9.73
N ILE A 232 -2.25 1.23 -11.00
CA ILE A 232 -0.92 1.50 -11.55
C ILE A 232 -0.62 3.01 -11.53
N GLN A 233 -1.56 3.83 -11.99
CA GLN A 233 -1.41 5.29 -12.02
C GLN A 233 -1.26 5.90 -10.61
N ASP A 234 -1.96 5.34 -9.62
CA ASP A 234 -1.98 5.81 -8.23
C ASP A 234 -0.80 5.30 -7.38
N ASN A 235 0.00 4.37 -7.88
CA ASN A 235 1.09 3.76 -7.10
C ASN A 235 2.08 4.75 -6.49
N PRO A 236 2.56 5.79 -7.20
CA PRO A 236 3.48 6.78 -6.60
C PRO A 236 2.85 7.52 -5.41
N ARG A 237 1.60 8.00 -5.56
CA ARG A 237 0.85 8.65 -4.47
C ARG A 237 0.66 7.70 -3.27
N ARG A 238 0.31 6.45 -3.53
CA ARG A 238 0.15 5.43 -2.46
C ARG A 238 1.46 5.18 -1.73
N LEU A 239 2.59 5.20 -2.43
CA LEU A 239 3.91 5.11 -1.80
C LEU A 239 4.20 6.35 -0.93
N ALA A 240 3.85 7.55 -1.42
CA ALA A 240 3.98 8.80 -0.67
C ALA A 240 3.18 8.76 0.63
N LEU A 241 1.91 8.39 0.56
CA LEU A 241 1.02 8.28 1.72
C LEU A 241 1.53 7.27 2.75
N LYS A 242 2.01 6.11 2.30
CA LYS A 242 2.62 5.12 3.20
C LYS A 242 3.88 5.63 3.90
N ARG A 243 4.71 6.39 3.19
CA ARG A 243 5.93 6.95 3.78
C ARG A 243 5.64 8.09 4.76
N ALA A 244 4.62 8.91 4.47
CA ALA A 244 4.18 9.98 5.35
C ALA A 244 3.52 9.45 6.63
N ASN A 245 2.79 8.32 6.53
CA ASN A 245 1.99 7.77 7.62
C ASN A 245 2.44 6.34 7.97
N LYS A 246 3.73 6.17 8.28
CA LYS A 246 4.32 4.84 8.51
C LYS A 246 3.61 4.03 9.58
N GLU A 247 3.23 4.67 10.67
CA GLU A 247 2.58 3.99 11.81
C GLU A 247 1.18 3.48 11.45
N LEU A 248 0.42 4.21 10.63
CA LEU A 248 -0.90 3.77 10.14
C LEU A 248 -0.85 2.53 9.24
N PHE A 249 0.32 2.24 8.67
CA PHE A 249 0.52 1.09 7.78
C PHE A 249 1.41 0.00 8.39
N LYS A 250 1.75 0.14 9.66
CA LYS A 250 2.52 -0.84 10.42
C LYS A 250 1.59 -1.83 11.12
N ILE A 251 1.94 -3.10 11.08
CA ILE A 251 1.26 -4.13 11.84
C ILE A 251 1.83 -4.13 13.26
N HIS A 252 0.98 -3.94 14.24
CA HIS A 252 1.29 -3.98 15.66
C HIS A 252 0.79 -5.30 16.22
N GLN A 253 1.69 -6.17 16.67
CA GLN A 253 1.40 -7.48 17.27
C GLN A 253 1.35 -7.37 18.79
N ASN A 254 0.67 -8.34 19.42
CA ASN A 254 0.57 -8.45 20.87
C ASN A 254 0.01 -7.19 21.55
N ILE A 255 -1.00 -6.59 20.92
CA ILE A 255 -1.70 -5.42 21.46
C ILE A 255 -2.85 -5.90 22.34
N SER A 256 -2.99 -5.33 23.52
CA SER A 256 -4.16 -5.55 24.37
C SER A 256 -5.18 -4.44 24.15
N LEU A 257 -6.36 -4.79 23.62
CA LEU A 257 -7.52 -3.90 23.51
C LEU A 257 -8.60 -4.41 24.44
N ASN A 258 -8.93 -3.66 25.49
CA ASN A 258 -9.87 -4.11 26.53
C ASN A 258 -9.54 -5.52 27.05
N HIS A 259 -8.27 -5.76 27.39
CA HIS A 259 -7.74 -7.07 27.81
C HIS A 259 -7.84 -8.19 26.75
N LEU A 260 -8.21 -7.85 25.51
CA LEU A 260 -8.25 -8.80 24.39
C LEU A 260 -6.92 -8.77 23.63
N PRO A 261 -6.17 -9.87 23.59
CA PRO A 261 -4.96 -9.94 22.80
C PRO A 261 -5.30 -9.93 21.30
N CYS A 262 -4.65 -9.06 20.55
CA CYS A 262 -4.90 -8.91 19.12
C CYS A 262 -3.72 -8.30 18.38
N THR A 263 -3.75 -8.45 17.07
CA THR A 263 -2.85 -7.80 16.14
C THR A 263 -3.62 -6.71 15.38
N THR A 264 -3.02 -5.54 15.22
CA THR A 264 -3.73 -4.37 14.67
C THR A 264 -2.98 -3.69 13.54
N LEU A 265 -3.71 -2.96 12.70
CA LEU A 265 -3.16 -2.04 11.70
C LEU A 265 -4.12 -0.86 11.55
N GLY A 266 -3.58 0.35 11.55
CA GLY A 266 -4.35 1.57 11.38
C GLY A 266 -4.27 2.50 12.58
N ASN A 267 -5.30 3.30 12.78
CA ASN A 267 -5.37 4.29 13.85
C ASN A 267 -5.85 3.66 15.17
N MET A 268 -4.92 3.40 16.07
CA MET A 268 -5.20 2.81 17.39
C MET A 268 -6.13 3.65 18.28
N PHE A 269 -6.10 4.99 18.14
CA PHE A 269 -6.97 5.87 18.91
C PHE A 269 -8.47 5.62 18.69
N LEU A 270 -8.85 4.95 17.59
CA LEU A 270 -10.24 4.57 17.38
C LEU A 270 -10.72 3.51 18.37
N ALA A 271 -9.84 2.69 18.92
CA ALA A 271 -10.20 1.72 19.97
C ALA A 271 -10.59 2.42 21.27
N ASP A 272 -9.98 3.55 21.59
CA ASP A 272 -10.21 4.33 22.81
C ASP A 272 -11.38 5.33 22.67
N TYR A 273 -12.03 5.32 21.50
CA TYR A 273 -13.11 6.27 21.26
C TYR A 273 -14.30 6.03 22.22
N PRO A 274 -14.89 7.12 22.80
CA PRO A 274 -15.84 6.98 23.89
C PRO A 274 -17.19 6.40 23.46
N ILE A 275 -17.59 6.61 22.21
CA ILE A 275 -18.88 6.13 21.69
C ILE A 275 -18.60 5.21 20.50
N LYS A 276 -18.79 3.92 20.71
CA LYS A 276 -18.61 2.87 19.69
C LYS A 276 -19.88 2.04 19.58
N GLN A 277 -20.23 1.64 18.39
CA GLN A 277 -21.41 0.83 18.10
C GLN A 277 -21.07 -0.29 17.11
N VAL A 278 -21.54 -1.50 17.42
CA VAL A 278 -21.35 -2.66 16.55
C VAL A 278 -22.42 -2.70 15.46
N ILE A 279 -22.00 -2.86 14.22
CA ILE A 279 -22.88 -3.13 13.10
C ILE A 279 -23.10 -4.63 13.02
N GLN A 280 -24.32 -5.07 13.28
CA GLN A 280 -24.77 -6.45 13.09
C GLN A 280 -25.94 -6.46 12.12
N CYS A 281 -25.75 -7.03 10.95
CA CYS A 281 -26.76 -7.08 9.92
C CYS A 281 -27.08 -8.53 9.55
N SER A 282 -28.29 -8.97 9.90
CA SER A 282 -28.74 -10.33 9.61
C SER A 282 -28.79 -10.58 8.09
N ARG A 283 -28.38 -11.78 7.65
CA ARG A 283 -28.50 -12.23 6.26
C ARG A 283 -29.95 -12.36 5.78
N ARG A 284 -30.92 -12.25 6.69
CA ARG A 284 -32.36 -12.36 6.38
C ARG A 284 -33.02 -11.02 6.13
N LEU A 285 -32.30 -9.89 6.31
CA LEU A 285 -32.84 -8.56 6.07
C LEU A 285 -33.10 -8.33 4.60
N THR A 286 -34.19 -7.64 4.30
CA THR A 286 -34.45 -7.13 2.94
C THR A 286 -33.55 -5.97 2.61
N GLN A 287 -33.44 -5.61 1.33
CA GLN A 287 -32.60 -4.47 0.92
C GLN A 287 -33.10 -3.17 1.55
N GLU A 288 -34.39 -2.97 1.68
CA GLU A 288 -34.97 -1.80 2.34
C GLU A 288 -34.56 -1.69 3.81
N GLN A 289 -34.56 -2.81 4.54
CA GLN A 289 -34.11 -2.85 5.93
C GLN A 289 -32.59 -2.56 6.04
N ILE A 290 -31.79 -3.07 5.09
CA ILE A 290 -30.36 -2.75 5.03
C ILE A 290 -30.15 -1.26 4.77
N ASP A 291 -30.94 -0.66 3.85
CA ASP A 291 -30.84 0.75 3.51
C ASP A 291 -31.27 1.65 4.68
N MET A 292 -32.29 1.25 5.45
CA MET A 292 -32.65 1.93 6.70
C MET A 292 -31.53 1.87 7.73
N GLN A 293 -30.97 0.69 7.98
CA GLN A 293 -29.86 0.53 8.93
C GLN A 293 -28.62 1.32 8.48
N LYS A 294 -28.34 1.34 7.17
CA LYS A 294 -27.25 2.14 6.59
C LYS A 294 -27.45 3.64 6.83
N ALA A 295 -28.67 4.15 6.62
CA ALA A 295 -29.01 5.55 6.88
C ALA A 295 -28.83 5.90 8.36
N GLN A 296 -29.25 5.03 9.27
CA GLN A 296 -29.07 5.22 10.71
C GLN A 296 -27.59 5.25 11.09
N CYS A 297 -26.78 4.28 10.61
CA CYS A 297 -25.34 4.26 10.88
C CYS A 297 -24.62 5.52 10.35
N LEU A 298 -25.04 6.06 9.21
CA LEU A 298 -24.49 7.31 8.68
C LEU A 298 -24.87 8.51 9.56
N ALA A 299 -26.10 8.57 10.06
CA ALA A 299 -26.54 9.60 10.98
C ALA A 299 -25.75 9.54 12.29
N ASP A 300 -25.64 8.35 12.91
CA ASP A 300 -24.88 8.13 14.13
C ASP A 300 -23.40 8.51 13.95
N ALA A 301 -22.80 8.15 12.81
CA ALA A 301 -21.41 8.51 12.48
C ALA A 301 -21.21 10.02 12.33
N SER A 302 -22.23 10.74 11.83
CA SER A 302 -22.17 12.22 11.72
C SER A 302 -22.20 12.91 13.08
N GLU A 303 -22.73 12.22 14.11
CA GLU A 303 -22.74 12.64 15.52
C GLU A 303 -21.51 12.16 16.31
N GLY A 304 -20.56 11.51 15.63
CA GLY A 304 -19.28 11.10 16.20
C GLY A 304 -19.24 9.67 16.72
N VAL A 305 -20.19 8.81 16.37
CA VAL A 305 -20.14 7.39 16.73
C VAL A 305 -19.12 6.67 15.83
N VAL A 306 -18.23 5.88 16.41
CA VAL A 306 -17.31 4.98 15.70
C VAL A 306 -17.95 3.61 15.57
N HIS A 307 -18.13 3.14 14.34
CA HIS A 307 -18.72 1.85 14.09
C HIS A 307 -17.70 0.71 14.06
N ILE A 308 -18.09 -0.46 14.57
CA ILE A 308 -17.29 -1.69 14.56
C ILE A 308 -18.04 -2.74 13.74
N THR A 309 -17.35 -3.47 12.85
CA THR A 309 -17.97 -4.52 12.04
C THR A 309 -16.99 -5.63 11.69
N GLY A 310 -17.49 -6.86 11.54
CA GLY A 310 -16.77 -7.96 10.89
C GLY A 310 -16.87 -7.93 9.37
N ALA A 311 -17.74 -7.08 8.79
CA ALA A 311 -18.07 -7.03 7.36
C ALA A 311 -18.40 -8.43 6.79
N ILE A 312 -19.17 -9.22 7.53
CA ILE A 312 -19.43 -10.63 7.27
C ILE A 312 -20.60 -10.80 6.30
N SER A 313 -21.73 -10.14 6.59
CA SER A 313 -22.92 -10.17 5.75
C SER A 313 -22.82 -9.14 4.62
N GLU A 314 -23.66 -9.30 3.59
CA GLU A 314 -23.72 -8.33 2.51
C GLU A 314 -24.19 -6.95 2.99
N GLY A 315 -25.15 -6.92 3.91
CA GLY A 315 -25.61 -5.68 4.54
C GLY A 315 -24.50 -4.97 5.31
N GLU A 316 -23.73 -5.70 6.15
CA GLU A 316 -22.57 -5.12 6.86
C GLU A 316 -21.54 -4.54 5.89
N LYS A 317 -21.27 -5.21 4.77
CA LYS A 317 -20.34 -4.72 3.73
C LYS A 317 -20.82 -3.42 3.09
N GLN A 318 -22.14 -3.34 2.78
CA GLN A 318 -22.74 -2.13 2.21
C GLN A 318 -22.67 -0.96 3.19
N ILE A 319 -22.97 -1.20 4.49
CA ILE A 319 -22.89 -0.16 5.54
C ILE A 319 -21.42 0.27 5.72
N ALA A 320 -20.49 -0.67 5.85
CA ALA A 320 -19.07 -0.38 5.97
C ALA A 320 -18.52 0.39 4.76
N GLN A 321 -19.00 0.09 3.56
CA GLN A 321 -18.66 0.83 2.34
C GLN A 321 -19.17 2.27 2.42
N ALA A 322 -20.43 2.46 2.79
CA ALA A 322 -21.05 3.78 2.89
C ALA A 322 -20.35 4.68 3.92
N LEU A 323 -19.99 4.12 5.10
CA LEU A 323 -19.23 4.84 6.13
C LEU A 323 -17.87 5.31 5.59
N ARG A 324 -17.14 4.42 4.90
CA ARG A 324 -15.82 4.76 4.31
C ARG A 324 -15.93 5.80 3.19
N GLU A 325 -16.92 5.68 2.30
CA GLU A 325 -17.13 6.61 1.18
C GLU A 325 -17.51 8.01 1.67
N ASN A 326 -18.20 8.10 2.80
CA ASN A 326 -18.49 9.38 3.48
C ASN A 326 -17.37 9.84 4.41
N GLY A 327 -16.25 9.09 4.49
CA GLY A 327 -15.08 9.47 5.27
C GLY A 327 -15.25 9.36 6.78
N TYR A 328 -16.18 8.55 7.26
CA TYR A 328 -16.37 8.28 8.71
C TYR A 328 -15.37 7.23 9.22
N PRO A 329 -15.00 7.32 10.51
CA PRO A 329 -14.15 6.32 11.15
C PRO A 329 -14.82 4.95 11.22
N LEU A 330 -14.01 3.89 11.05
CA LEU A 330 -14.48 2.50 11.08
C LEU A 330 -13.44 1.58 11.72
N ILE A 331 -13.90 0.68 12.59
CA ILE A 331 -13.12 -0.44 13.12
C ILE A 331 -13.61 -1.72 12.43
N VAL A 332 -12.68 -2.50 11.87
CA VAL A 332 -13.01 -3.76 11.19
C VAL A 332 -12.28 -4.92 11.84
N ILE A 333 -13.04 -5.91 12.29
CA ILE A 333 -12.50 -7.15 12.83
C ILE A 333 -12.31 -8.13 11.69
N LEU A 334 -11.11 -8.65 11.52
CA LEU A 334 -10.71 -9.51 10.42
C LEU A 334 -10.95 -10.99 10.77
N HIS A 335 -11.53 -11.75 9.84
CA HIS A 335 -11.63 -13.21 9.92
C HIS A 335 -10.44 -13.91 9.23
N GLU A 336 -9.80 -13.23 8.30
CA GLU A 336 -8.53 -13.60 7.71
C GLU A 336 -7.51 -12.58 8.22
N GLY A 337 -6.51 -13.04 8.97
CA GLY A 337 -5.59 -12.14 9.67
C GLY A 337 -4.56 -11.45 8.78
N PHE A 338 -3.52 -10.94 9.40
CA PHE A 338 -2.41 -10.30 8.71
C PHE A 338 -1.39 -11.33 8.19
N PRO A 339 -0.50 -10.94 7.23
CA PRO A 339 0.52 -11.84 6.71
C PRO A 339 1.37 -12.47 7.81
N GLN A 340 1.47 -13.80 7.80
CA GLN A 340 2.37 -14.52 8.70
C GLN A 340 3.68 -14.82 7.97
N PRO A 341 4.84 -14.39 8.49
CA PRO A 341 6.13 -14.54 7.80
C PRO A 341 6.51 -16.01 7.50
N ASN A 342 6.04 -16.93 8.34
CA ASN A 342 6.43 -18.34 8.33
C ASN A 342 5.38 -19.26 7.68
N ASP A 343 4.22 -18.76 7.27
CA ASP A 343 3.17 -19.53 6.62
C ASP A 343 2.78 -18.95 5.26
N PRO A 344 3.37 -19.44 4.15
CA PRO A 344 3.08 -18.97 2.80
C PRO A 344 1.65 -19.32 2.33
N HIS A 345 0.98 -20.26 3.00
CA HIS A 345 -0.39 -20.69 2.67
C HIS A 345 -1.45 -19.95 3.49
N TYR A 346 -1.04 -19.19 4.49
CA TYR A 346 -1.95 -18.43 5.34
C TYR A 346 -2.74 -17.42 4.51
N ARG A 347 -4.06 -17.54 4.56
CA ARG A 347 -4.94 -16.52 3.98
C ARG A 347 -4.89 -15.29 4.87
N TYR A 348 -4.56 -14.16 4.30
CA TYR A 348 -4.46 -12.93 5.03
C TYR A 348 -5.15 -11.78 4.31
N PHE A 349 -5.58 -10.84 5.10
CA PHE A 349 -6.14 -9.59 4.64
C PHE A 349 -5.05 -8.68 4.09
N LYS A 350 -5.30 -8.07 2.92
CA LYS A 350 -4.39 -7.09 2.33
C LYS A 350 -5.00 -5.70 2.48
N PRO A 351 -4.48 -4.83 3.36
CA PRO A 351 -5.01 -3.48 3.57
C PRO A 351 -4.71 -2.54 2.40
N GLN A 352 -4.55 -3.07 1.20
CA GLN A 352 -4.18 -2.33 -0.01
C GLN A 352 -5.36 -2.08 -0.96
N GLY A 353 -6.51 -2.65 -0.67
CA GLY A 353 -7.71 -2.52 -1.49
C GLY A 353 -8.52 -1.28 -1.13
N VAL A 354 -9.79 -1.52 -0.88
CA VAL A 354 -10.82 -0.52 -0.55
C VAL A 354 -10.56 0.23 0.76
N TYR A 355 -9.74 -0.31 1.66
CA TYR A 355 -9.41 0.30 2.95
C TYR A 355 -8.19 1.22 2.93
N PHE A 356 -7.48 1.31 1.81
CA PHE A 356 -6.23 2.07 1.75
C PHE A 356 -6.41 3.55 2.09
N GLU A 357 -7.41 4.19 1.49
CA GLU A 357 -7.67 5.62 1.68
C GLU A 357 -8.11 5.93 3.11
N ALA A 358 -9.01 5.12 3.67
CA ALA A 358 -9.45 5.26 5.04
C ALA A 358 -8.30 5.06 6.04
N CYS A 359 -7.41 4.10 5.77
CA CYS A 359 -6.20 3.89 6.56
C CYS A 359 -5.25 5.09 6.48
N ALA A 360 -4.96 5.58 5.26
CA ALA A 360 -4.10 6.74 5.04
C ALA A 360 -4.63 8.02 5.71
N ALA A 361 -5.96 8.16 5.79
CA ALA A 361 -6.64 9.28 6.44
C ALA A 361 -6.73 9.12 7.98
N GLY A 362 -6.21 8.03 8.57
CA GLY A 362 -6.34 7.75 10.00
C GLY A 362 -7.75 7.40 10.46
N LYS A 363 -8.64 7.03 9.52
CA LYS A 363 -10.05 6.73 9.77
C LYS A 363 -10.37 5.23 9.75
N LEU A 364 -9.36 4.39 9.93
CA LEU A 364 -9.51 2.95 9.93
C LEU A 364 -8.63 2.31 11.00
N LEU A 365 -9.22 1.37 11.72
CA LEU A 365 -8.51 0.41 12.55
C LEU A 365 -8.91 -1.00 12.12
N LEU A 366 -7.95 -1.83 11.74
CA LEU A 366 -8.13 -3.24 11.47
C LEU A 366 -7.63 -4.04 12.66
N ILE A 367 -8.42 -5.00 13.12
CA ILE A 367 -8.12 -5.84 14.28
C ILE A 367 -8.18 -7.30 13.85
N GLU A 368 -7.10 -8.05 14.08
CA GLU A 368 -7.09 -9.52 14.03
C GLU A 368 -7.06 -10.02 15.47
N PRO A 369 -8.13 -10.68 15.94
CA PRO A 369 -8.11 -11.36 17.23
C PRO A 369 -7.09 -12.49 17.23
N ASP A 370 -6.30 -12.62 18.28
CA ASP A 370 -5.38 -13.74 18.42
C ASP A 370 -6.16 -15.07 18.53
N LYS A 371 -5.56 -16.16 18.06
CA LYS A 371 -6.23 -17.48 18.08
C LYS A 371 -6.65 -17.90 19.48
N GLU A 372 -5.80 -17.63 20.46
CA GLU A 372 -6.06 -17.92 21.87
C GLU A 372 -7.32 -17.20 22.40
N LEU A 373 -7.62 -16.03 21.84
CA LEU A 373 -8.82 -15.29 22.19
C LEU A 373 -10.10 -16.02 21.73
N LEU A 374 -10.06 -16.64 20.55
CA LEU A 374 -11.18 -17.42 20.02
C LEU A 374 -11.44 -18.72 20.80
N GLU A 375 -10.44 -19.20 21.53
CA GLU A 375 -10.46 -20.41 22.34
C GLU A 375 -10.70 -20.10 23.84
N ARG A 376 -10.80 -18.83 24.22
CA ARG A 376 -11.05 -18.40 25.59
C ARG A 376 -12.42 -18.85 26.07
N GLU A 377 -12.51 -19.45 27.27
CA GLU A 377 -13.72 -20.14 27.79
C GLU A 377 -14.99 -19.27 27.75
N ASP A 378 -14.87 -17.98 28.06
CA ASP A 378 -16.02 -17.05 28.03
C ASP A 378 -16.51 -16.77 26.60
N ILE A 379 -15.60 -16.61 25.64
CA ILE A 379 -15.94 -16.44 24.21
C ILE A 379 -16.54 -17.74 23.66
N VAL A 380 -15.98 -18.88 24.02
CA VAL A 380 -16.51 -20.21 23.66
C VAL A 380 -17.94 -20.37 24.22
N ALA A 381 -18.14 -20.18 25.52
CA ALA A 381 -19.46 -20.33 26.17
C ALA A 381 -20.54 -19.41 25.55
N LEU A 382 -20.20 -18.13 25.33
CA LEU A 382 -21.10 -17.17 24.69
C LEU A 382 -21.40 -17.51 23.23
N THR A 383 -20.40 -18.04 22.50
CA THR A 383 -20.57 -18.45 21.10
C THR A 383 -21.44 -19.69 21.00
N GLU A 384 -21.19 -20.71 21.82
CA GLU A 384 -21.98 -21.95 21.88
C GLU A 384 -23.42 -21.70 22.30
N ALA A 385 -23.68 -20.77 23.24
CA ALA A 385 -25.00 -20.35 23.59
C ALA A 385 -25.81 -19.79 22.40
N LYS A 386 -25.14 -19.17 21.41
CA LYS A 386 -25.81 -18.61 20.22
C LYS A 386 -25.97 -19.62 19.07
N VAL A 387 -25.00 -20.50 18.88
CA VAL A 387 -24.96 -21.40 17.68
C VAL A 387 -25.03 -22.87 17.99
N GLY A 388 -25.03 -23.26 19.28
CA GLY A 388 -24.89 -24.64 19.72
C GLY A 388 -23.45 -25.14 19.62
N HIS A 389 -23.25 -26.37 20.01
CA HIS A 389 -21.94 -27.02 19.94
C HIS A 389 -21.59 -27.33 18.48
N ILE A 390 -20.74 -26.51 17.86
CA ILE A 390 -20.22 -26.65 16.51
C ILE A 390 -18.69 -26.57 16.52
N PRO A 391 -17.99 -27.21 15.57
CA PRO A 391 -16.53 -27.16 15.52
C PRO A 391 -15.99 -25.71 15.51
N HIS A 392 -14.97 -25.43 16.32
CA HIS A 392 -14.35 -24.10 16.45
C HIS A 392 -13.71 -23.65 15.13
N GLU A 393 -13.29 -24.59 14.27
CA GLU A 393 -12.74 -24.31 12.95
C GLU A 393 -13.82 -23.89 11.95
N SER A 394 -15.10 -24.10 12.27
CA SER A 394 -16.20 -23.75 11.37
C SER A 394 -16.27 -22.23 11.17
N GLN A 395 -16.53 -21.83 9.92
CA GLN A 395 -16.69 -20.42 9.58
C GLN A 395 -17.83 -19.76 10.38
N ARG A 396 -18.88 -20.53 10.68
CA ARG A 396 -20.03 -20.03 11.47
C ARG A 396 -19.61 -19.71 12.88
N TYR A 397 -18.81 -20.56 13.54
CA TYR A 397 -18.28 -20.31 14.88
C TYR A 397 -17.46 -19.03 14.89
N ARG A 398 -16.49 -18.92 13.99
CA ARG A 398 -15.61 -17.73 13.88
C ARG A 398 -16.40 -16.44 13.71
N PHE A 399 -17.44 -16.43 12.87
CA PHE A 399 -18.25 -15.23 12.66
C PHE A 399 -19.01 -14.79 13.89
N VAL A 400 -19.54 -15.74 14.68
CA VAL A 400 -20.22 -15.40 15.93
C VAL A 400 -19.22 -14.93 16.98
N ALA A 401 -18.09 -15.60 17.12
CA ALA A 401 -17.01 -15.17 18.01
C ALA A 401 -16.51 -13.76 17.67
N MET A 402 -16.35 -13.42 16.39
CA MET A 402 -15.99 -12.07 15.97
C MET A 402 -17.02 -11.02 16.39
N ASN A 403 -18.32 -11.33 16.31
CA ASN A 403 -19.35 -10.42 16.79
C ASN A 403 -19.27 -10.23 18.32
N MET A 404 -18.97 -11.30 19.07
CA MET A 404 -18.76 -11.20 20.53
C MET A 404 -17.56 -10.32 20.87
N ILE A 405 -16.47 -10.47 20.14
CA ILE A 405 -15.27 -9.63 20.29
C ILE A 405 -15.58 -8.17 19.91
N ALA A 406 -16.39 -7.95 18.87
CA ALA A 406 -16.83 -6.61 18.48
C ALA A 406 -17.63 -5.93 19.61
N ASP A 407 -18.56 -6.68 20.22
CA ASP A 407 -19.36 -6.21 21.35
C ASP A 407 -18.46 -5.86 22.56
N GLU A 408 -17.44 -6.67 22.84
CA GLU A 408 -16.48 -6.42 23.92
C GLU A 408 -15.63 -5.16 23.67
N ILE A 409 -15.14 -4.97 22.45
CA ILE A 409 -14.39 -3.76 22.07
C ILE A 409 -15.29 -2.51 22.11
N ALA A 410 -16.59 -2.66 21.84
CA ALA A 410 -17.54 -1.55 21.92
C ALA A 410 -17.85 -1.12 23.36
N ARG A 411 -17.75 -2.02 24.34
CA ARG A 411 -18.03 -1.70 25.73
C ARG A 411 -17.10 -0.60 26.22
N ARG A 412 -17.66 0.39 26.94
CA ARG A 412 -16.83 1.37 27.66
C ARG A 412 -16.14 0.64 28.82
N ILE A 413 -14.84 0.80 28.92
CA ILE A 413 -14.16 0.60 30.22
C ILE A 413 -14.62 1.78 31.08
N ASN A 414 -15.48 1.51 32.05
CA ASN A 414 -15.82 2.49 33.08
C ASN A 414 -14.63 2.45 34.08
N PRO A 415 -13.80 3.49 34.19
CA PRO A 415 -12.64 3.45 35.08
C PRO A 415 -13.02 3.44 36.58
N GLU A 416 -14.33 3.47 36.90
CA GLU A 416 -14.82 3.50 38.27
C GLU A 416 -14.98 2.13 38.95
N HIS A 417 -14.69 1.01 38.24
CA HIS A 417 -14.82 -0.35 38.78
C HIS A 417 -13.52 -1.12 39.00
N GLU A 418 -12.35 -0.48 38.88
CA GLU A 418 -11.06 -1.11 39.24
C GLU A 418 -10.61 -0.84 40.68
N THR A 419 -11.50 -0.48 41.58
CA THR A 419 -11.20 -0.44 43.02
C THR A 419 -12.15 -1.38 43.74
N ASP A 420 -11.81 -2.68 43.74
CA ASP A 420 -12.08 -3.61 44.88
C ASP A 420 -11.06 -4.76 44.83
#